data_1be03d2b4e700a387efc9229c0e0148b
#
_entry.id   1be03d2b4e700a387efc9229c0e0148b
#
_cell.length_a   1.000
_cell.length_b   1.000
_cell.length_c   1.000
_cell.angle_alpha   90.00
_cell.angle_beta   90.00
_cell.angle_gamma   90.00
#
_symmetry.space_group_name_H-M   'P 1'
#
loop_
_entity.id
_entity.type
_entity.pdbx_description
1 polymer ?
#
loop_
_entity_poly.entity_id
_entity_poly.type
_entity_poly.pdbx_seq_one_letter_code
_entity_poly.pdbx_strand_id
1 'polypeptide(L)'
;MYKRQAFVSPRYENLDALPQGAVVGTSSLRRQVLLQALRPDLKIEPLRGNLDTRLRKLDEGQYDAIVLAAAGLKRLGLEARIRTTFEPSAMLPAAGQGALGIEVRSDRQDLIDALAPLAHQTTWLTVAAERAVSRAMGGSCSMPLAAHGTFTQGVLQLDAAWGDPEDKAPLVRAQASAPVTTLAQAEALGDAIAQRLRAGGARGVTPA
;
A
#
# COMPACT_ATOMS: atom_id res chain seq x y z
N MET A 1 -7.39 -10.58 -1.66
CA MET A 1 -6.71 -11.37 -0.60
C MET A 1 -5.22 -11.05 -0.47
N TYR A 2 -4.51 -10.77 -1.54
CA TYR A 2 -3.04 -10.53 -1.52
C TYR A 2 -2.61 -9.11 -1.16
N LYS A 3 -3.51 -8.14 -1.07
CA LYS A 3 -3.19 -6.72 -0.82
C LYS A 3 -3.04 -6.37 0.67
N ARG A 4 -3.41 -7.27 1.60
CA ARG A 4 -3.41 -6.98 3.04
C ARG A 4 -2.00 -6.87 3.62
N GLN A 5 -1.87 -6.01 4.62
CA GLN A 5 -0.70 -5.95 5.49
C GLN A 5 -0.85 -6.96 6.61
N ALA A 6 0.25 -7.57 7.01
CA ALA A 6 0.32 -8.50 8.13
C ALA A 6 0.91 -7.80 9.36
N PHE A 7 0.28 -7.99 10.49
CA PHE A 7 0.83 -7.70 11.81
C PHE A 7 1.59 -8.94 12.29
N VAL A 8 2.85 -8.77 12.64
CA VAL A 8 3.73 -9.83 13.11
C VAL A 8 4.31 -9.43 14.46
N SER A 9 4.05 -10.24 15.47
CA SER A 9 4.58 -10.04 16.82
C SER A 9 4.75 -11.40 17.51
N PRO A 10 5.80 -11.62 18.31
CA PRO A 10 5.93 -12.81 19.13
C PRO A 10 4.98 -12.80 20.33
N ARG A 11 4.59 -11.61 20.83
CA ARG A 11 3.90 -11.42 22.10
C ARG A 11 2.45 -10.93 21.98
N TYR A 12 2.14 -10.13 20.96
CA TYR A 12 0.86 -9.43 20.84
C TYR A 12 0.05 -9.95 19.65
N GLU A 13 -1.25 -10.06 19.82
CA GLU A 13 -2.15 -10.63 18.82
C GLU A 13 -2.50 -9.65 17.70
N ASN A 14 -2.60 -8.37 18.02
CA ASN A 14 -3.02 -7.30 17.11
C ASN A 14 -2.47 -5.94 17.55
N LEU A 15 -2.77 -4.90 16.77
CA LEU A 15 -2.32 -3.53 17.02
C LEU A 15 -2.86 -2.96 18.33
N ASP A 16 -4.10 -3.30 18.69
CA ASP A 16 -4.76 -2.77 19.89
C ASP A 16 -4.21 -3.38 21.17
N ALA A 17 -3.67 -4.61 21.10
CA ALA A 17 -3.02 -5.28 22.23
C ALA A 17 -1.61 -4.73 22.55
N LEU A 18 -1.05 -3.87 21.70
CA LEU A 18 0.25 -3.25 21.98
C LEU A 18 0.15 -2.26 23.15
N PRO A 19 1.11 -2.28 24.10
CA PRO A 19 1.18 -1.28 25.16
C PRO A 19 1.43 0.12 24.60
N GLN A 20 1.11 1.12 25.41
CA GLN A 20 1.41 2.51 25.06
C GLN A 20 2.93 2.70 24.87
N GLY A 21 3.31 3.39 23.80
CA GLY A 21 4.70 3.64 23.46
C GLY A 21 5.45 2.44 22.88
N ALA A 22 4.76 1.34 22.54
CA ALA A 22 5.37 0.17 21.91
C ALA A 22 6.08 0.51 20.60
N VAL A 23 7.15 -0.22 20.31
CA VAL A 23 8.00 -0.01 19.12
C VAL A 23 7.52 -0.89 17.96
N VAL A 24 7.10 -0.26 16.86
CA VAL A 24 6.66 -0.95 15.65
C VAL A 24 7.61 -0.69 14.49
N GLY A 25 8.16 -1.77 13.92
CA GLY A 25 9.15 -1.71 12.85
C GLY A 25 8.52 -1.61 11.46
N THR A 26 8.84 -0.54 10.71
CA THR A 26 8.58 -0.44 9.27
C THR A 26 9.50 0.59 8.62
N SER A 27 9.90 0.37 7.34
CA SER A 27 10.59 1.40 6.53
C SER A 27 9.68 1.98 5.44
N SER A 28 8.39 1.67 5.48
CA SER A 28 7.42 2.21 4.54
C SER A 28 6.78 3.46 5.13
N LEU A 29 7.06 4.64 4.56
CA LEU A 29 6.46 5.90 4.99
C LEU A 29 4.93 5.83 4.98
N ARG A 30 4.35 5.15 3.98
CA ARG A 30 2.92 4.89 3.92
C ARG A 30 2.40 4.15 5.16
N ARG A 31 3.09 3.08 5.59
CA ARG A 31 2.68 2.34 6.80
C ARG A 31 2.90 3.16 8.05
N GLN A 32 3.97 3.93 8.10
CA GLN A 32 4.27 4.81 9.22
C GLN A 32 3.11 5.78 9.47
N VAL A 33 2.70 6.57 8.47
CA VAL A 33 1.63 7.56 8.64
C VAL A 33 0.27 6.92 8.94
N LEU A 34 -0.01 5.74 8.37
CA LEU A 34 -1.24 4.99 8.67
C LEU A 34 -1.25 4.43 10.10
N LEU A 35 -0.11 3.92 10.59
CA LEU A 35 0.03 3.45 11.97
C LEU A 35 -0.07 4.61 12.96
N GLN A 36 0.57 5.73 12.69
CA GLN A 36 0.49 6.94 13.52
C GLN A 36 -0.94 7.48 13.62
N ALA A 37 -1.71 7.39 12.53
CA ALA A 37 -3.12 7.79 12.56
C ALA A 37 -4.01 6.81 13.34
N LEU A 38 -3.69 5.52 13.35
CA LEU A 38 -4.43 4.50 14.11
C LEU A 38 -4.05 4.52 15.60
N ARG A 39 -2.77 4.67 15.91
CA ARG A 39 -2.18 4.63 17.25
C ARG A 39 -1.06 5.69 17.35
N PRO A 40 -1.41 6.95 17.69
CA PRO A 40 -0.46 8.05 17.75
C PRO A 40 0.61 7.89 18.86
N ASP A 41 0.34 7.02 19.81
CA ASP A 41 1.22 6.72 20.94
C ASP A 41 2.40 5.80 20.56
N LEU A 42 2.32 5.08 19.44
CA LEU A 42 3.36 4.13 19.05
C LEU A 42 4.63 4.82 18.57
N LYS A 43 5.76 4.18 18.84
CA LYS A 43 7.07 4.55 18.28
C LYS A 43 7.30 3.77 17.00
N ILE A 44 7.34 4.46 15.86
CA ILE A 44 7.56 3.82 14.57
C ILE A 44 9.05 3.93 14.23
N GLU A 45 9.72 2.78 14.15
CA GLU A 45 11.16 2.71 13.92
C GLU A 45 11.49 2.09 12.55
N PRO A 46 12.57 2.55 11.88
CA PRO A 46 12.99 2.02 10.59
C PRO A 46 13.37 0.55 10.66
N LEU A 47 12.76 -0.31 9.85
CA LEU A 47 13.07 -1.73 9.74
C LEU A 47 13.56 -2.07 8.33
N ARG A 48 14.87 -2.20 8.15
CA ARG A 48 15.54 -2.51 6.88
C ARG A 48 16.07 -3.93 6.84
N GLY A 49 16.28 -4.44 5.62
CA GLY A 49 16.77 -5.78 5.33
C GLY A 49 15.77 -6.61 4.53
N ASN A 50 16.15 -7.83 4.16
CA ASN A 50 15.25 -8.83 3.60
C ASN A 50 14.27 -9.35 4.68
N LEU A 51 13.37 -10.24 4.30
CA LEU A 51 12.33 -10.73 5.20
C LEU A 51 12.93 -11.46 6.42
N ASP A 52 13.92 -12.33 6.20
CA ASP A 52 14.56 -13.08 7.29
C ASP A 52 15.26 -12.18 8.28
N THR A 53 15.97 -11.16 7.79
CA THR A 53 16.62 -10.15 8.65
C THR A 53 15.60 -9.40 9.50
N ARG A 54 14.45 -9.05 8.91
CA ARG A 54 13.38 -8.33 9.64
C ARG A 54 12.75 -9.19 10.72
N LEU A 55 12.49 -10.46 10.42
CA LEU A 55 11.96 -11.42 11.39
C LEU A 55 12.95 -11.69 12.51
N ARG A 56 14.24 -11.87 12.18
CA ARG A 56 15.28 -12.05 13.17
C ARG A 56 15.38 -10.86 14.14
N LYS A 57 15.36 -9.62 13.64
CA LYS A 57 15.37 -8.42 14.49
C LYS A 57 14.15 -8.34 15.43
N LEU A 58 12.99 -8.80 14.96
CA LEU A 58 11.81 -8.93 15.80
C LEU A 58 12.01 -9.97 16.89
N ASP A 59 12.55 -11.15 16.54
CA ASP A 59 12.79 -12.25 17.47
C ASP A 59 13.87 -11.91 18.52
N GLU A 60 14.84 -11.07 18.14
CA GLU A 60 15.85 -10.48 19.04
C GLU A 60 15.27 -9.39 19.98
N GLY A 61 13.98 -9.04 19.86
CA GLY A 61 13.32 -8.08 20.73
C GLY A 61 13.60 -6.61 20.40
N GLN A 62 14.17 -6.29 19.22
CA GLN A 62 14.39 -4.91 18.81
C GLN A 62 13.08 -4.15 18.54
N TYR A 63 11.99 -4.87 18.32
CA TYR A 63 10.63 -4.34 18.07
C TYR A 63 9.60 -5.17 18.83
N ASP A 64 8.50 -4.54 19.25
CA ASP A 64 7.33 -5.22 19.80
C ASP A 64 6.48 -5.88 18.71
N ALA A 65 6.45 -5.25 17.54
CA ALA A 65 5.76 -5.75 16.35
C ALA A 65 6.40 -5.19 15.08
N ILE A 66 6.14 -5.83 13.96
CA ILE A 66 6.50 -5.34 12.64
C ILE A 66 5.32 -5.47 11.67
N VAL A 67 5.26 -4.58 10.68
CA VAL A 67 4.21 -4.62 9.64
C VAL A 67 4.83 -4.97 8.30
N LEU A 68 4.36 -6.07 7.71
CA LEU A 68 4.85 -6.62 6.45
C LEU A 68 3.71 -6.82 5.44
N ALA A 69 4.04 -7.06 4.17
CA ALA A 69 3.05 -7.52 3.20
C ALA A 69 2.74 -9.00 3.44
N ALA A 70 1.48 -9.34 3.69
CA ALA A 70 1.05 -10.73 3.94
C ALA A 70 1.42 -11.68 2.79
N ALA A 71 1.38 -11.19 1.54
CA ALA A 71 1.78 -11.97 0.37
C ALA A 71 3.24 -12.44 0.42
N GLY A 72 4.15 -11.63 0.96
CA GLY A 72 5.57 -12.01 1.09
C GLY A 72 5.76 -13.15 2.08
N LEU A 73 5.11 -13.09 3.24
CA LEU A 73 5.15 -14.16 4.24
C LEU A 73 4.56 -15.46 3.69
N LYS A 74 3.41 -15.38 3.02
CA LYS A 74 2.75 -16.56 2.44
C LYS A 74 3.60 -17.24 1.35
N ARG A 75 4.25 -16.47 0.47
CA ARG A 75 5.11 -17.02 -0.58
C ARG A 75 6.30 -17.82 -0.04
N LEU A 76 6.76 -17.48 1.15
CA LEU A 76 7.89 -18.14 1.81
C LEU A 76 7.47 -19.18 2.85
N GLY A 77 6.17 -19.54 2.92
CA GLY A 77 5.67 -20.53 3.89
C GLY A 77 5.73 -20.05 5.34
N LEU A 78 5.69 -18.74 5.55
CA LEU A 78 5.82 -18.11 6.88
C LEU A 78 4.49 -17.57 7.40
N GLU A 79 3.36 -18.14 6.98
CA GLU A 79 2.01 -17.73 7.41
C GLU A 79 1.83 -17.82 8.92
N ALA A 80 2.47 -18.79 9.58
CA ALA A 80 2.40 -18.98 11.03
C ALA A 80 2.95 -17.77 11.82
N ARG A 81 3.75 -16.90 11.18
CA ARG A 81 4.25 -15.66 11.77
C ARG A 81 3.21 -14.53 11.75
N ILE A 82 2.12 -14.65 10.98
CA ILE A 82 1.06 -13.64 10.89
C ILE A 82 0.14 -13.82 12.10
N ARG A 83 0.09 -12.83 12.98
CA ARG A 83 -0.89 -12.79 14.08
C ARG A 83 -2.26 -12.36 13.57
N THR A 84 -2.29 -11.26 12.85
CA THR A 84 -3.51 -10.78 12.20
C THR A 84 -3.18 -10.03 10.91
N THR A 85 -4.18 -9.79 10.08
CA THR A 85 -4.06 -8.96 8.88
C THR A 85 -4.93 -7.73 9.02
N PHE A 86 -4.40 -6.59 8.62
CA PHE A 86 -5.18 -5.35 8.60
C PHE A 86 -6.24 -5.39 7.49
N GLU A 87 -7.41 -4.86 7.79
CA GLU A 87 -8.37 -4.55 6.73
C GLU A 87 -7.83 -3.45 5.81
N PRO A 88 -8.06 -3.55 4.49
CA PRO A 88 -7.58 -2.54 3.55
C PRO A 88 -8.05 -1.11 3.87
N SER A 89 -9.22 -0.94 4.45
CA SER A 89 -9.76 0.36 4.88
C SER A 89 -8.96 0.99 6.03
N ALA A 90 -8.42 0.17 6.94
CA ALA A 90 -7.58 0.64 8.04
C ALA A 90 -6.13 0.86 7.58
N MET A 91 -5.57 -0.07 6.82
CA MET A 91 -4.20 -0.03 6.34
C MET A 91 -4.18 -0.12 4.81
N LEU A 92 -4.50 0.99 4.14
CA LEU A 92 -4.55 1.06 2.68
C LEU A 92 -3.25 0.56 2.04
N PRO A 93 -3.33 -0.31 1.02
CA PRO A 93 -2.17 -0.82 0.29
C PRO A 93 -1.42 0.26 -0.49
N ALA A 94 -0.23 -0.09 -0.96
CA ALA A 94 0.44 0.69 -2.00
C ALA A 94 -0.24 0.50 -3.36
N ALA A 95 -0.14 1.48 -4.23
CA ALA A 95 -0.62 1.37 -5.60
C ALA A 95 -0.04 0.13 -6.29
N GLY A 96 -0.89 -0.68 -6.90
CA GLY A 96 -0.53 -1.92 -7.57
C GLY A 96 -0.10 -3.08 -6.65
N GLN A 97 -0.18 -2.94 -5.33
CA GLN A 97 0.23 -4.00 -4.41
C GLN A 97 -0.57 -5.30 -4.66
N GLY A 98 0.16 -6.41 -4.86
CA GLY A 98 -0.42 -7.73 -5.07
C GLY A 98 -0.79 -8.06 -6.51
N ALA A 99 -0.70 -7.12 -7.45
CA ALA A 99 -0.75 -7.41 -8.87
C ALA A 99 0.62 -7.92 -9.35
N LEU A 100 0.61 -8.90 -10.25
CA LEU A 100 1.80 -9.31 -10.98
C LEU A 100 1.94 -8.41 -12.20
N GLY A 101 3.10 -7.80 -12.37
CA GLY A 101 3.49 -7.09 -13.58
C GLY A 101 4.48 -7.94 -14.36
N ILE A 102 4.19 -8.16 -15.65
CA ILE A 102 5.14 -8.78 -16.57
C ILE A 102 5.65 -7.67 -17.47
N GLU A 103 6.96 -7.47 -17.47
CA GLU A 103 7.62 -6.45 -18.28
C GLU A 103 8.34 -7.10 -19.45
N VAL A 104 8.12 -6.56 -20.63
CA VAL A 104 8.82 -6.95 -21.87
C VAL A 104 9.27 -5.68 -22.61
N ARG A 105 10.26 -5.83 -23.46
CA ARG A 105 10.70 -4.72 -24.33
C ARG A 105 9.55 -4.30 -25.24
N SER A 106 9.38 -3.01 -25.44
CA SER A 106 8.28 -2.44 -26.23
C SER A 106 8.35 -2.77 -27.73
N ASP A 107 9.53 -3.18 -28.23
CA ASP A 107 9.75 -3.62 -29.61
C ASP A 107 9.50 -5.13 -29.83
N ARG A 108 9.14 -5.88 -28.78
CA ARG A 108 8.85 -7.31 -28.84
C ARG A 108 7.33 -7.56 -28.93
N GLN A 109 6.75 -7.19 -30.06
CA GLN A 109 5.30 -7.37 -30.30
C GLN A 109 4.88 -8.84 -30.17
N ASP A 110 5.72 -9.77 -30.59
CA ASP A 110 5.52 -11.21 -30.44
C ASP A 110 5.27 -11.64 -28.98
N LEU A 111 6.03 -11.07 -28.03
CA LEU A 111 5.86 -11.34 -26.61
C LEU A 111 4.65 -10.62 -26.03
N ILE A 112 4.39 -9.39 -26.45
CA ILE A 112 3.21 -8.63 -26.02
C ILE A 112 1.94 -9.40 -26.39
N ASP A 113 1.84 -9.87 -27.63
CA ASP A 113 0.68 -10.62 -28.12
C ASP A 113 0.53 -11.97 -27.40
N ALA A 114 1.64 -12.69 -27.17
CA ALA A 114 1.64 -13.96 -26.45
C ALA A 114 1.19 -13.83 -24.98
N LEU A 115 1.49 -12.67 -24.35
CA LEU A 115 1.15 -12.40 -22.94
C LEU A 115 -0.22 -11.74 -22.76
N ALA A 116 -0.79 -11.14 -23.82
CA ALA A 116 -2.07 -10.45 -23.75
C ALA A 116 -3.22 -11.29 -23.14
N PRO A 117 -3.35 -12.62 -23.42
CA PRO A 117 -4.39 -13.45 -22.80
C PRO A 117 -4.27 -13.60 -21.27
N LEU A 118 -3.10 -13.31 -20.69
CA LEU A 118 -2.88 -13.35 -19.23
C LEU A 118 -3.37 -12.08 -18.54
N ALA A 119 -3.71 -11.03 -19.28
CA ALA A 119 -4.17 -9.76 -18.73
C ALA A 119 -5.58 -9.91 -18.14
N HIS A 120 -5.69 -9.75 -16.82
CA HIS A 120 -6.98 -9.71 -16.14
C HIS A 120 -7.53 -8.28 -16.14
N GLN A 121 -8.51 -8.02 -16.98
CA GLN A 121 -8.98 -6.66 -17.29
C GLN A 121 -9.35 -5.83 -16.07
N THR A 122 -10.12 -6.38 -15.13
CA THR A 122 -10.51 -5.64 -13.92
C THR A 122 -9.32 -5.29 -13.04
N THR A 123 -8.32 -6.18 -12.94
CA THR A 123 -7.06 -5.88 -12.23
C THR A 123 -6.27 -4.81 -12.96
N TRP A 124 -6.21 -4.87 -14.29
CA TRP A 124 -5.52 -3.88 -15.11
C TRP A 124 -6.09 -2.48 -14.90
N LEU A 125 -7.42 -2.32 -15.02
CA LEU A 125 -8.11 -1.04 -14.79
C LEU A 125 -7.92 -0.53 -13.36
N THR A 126 -8.05 -1.42 -12.37
CA THR A 126 -7.84 -1.08 -10.95
C THR A 126 -6.43 -0.55 -10.71
N VAL A 127 -5.42 -1.28 -11.18
CA VAL A 127 -4.01 -0.90 -11.02
C VAL A 127 -3.68 0.38 -11.78
N ALA A 128 -4.27 0.59 -12.95
CA ALA A 128 -4.10 1.82 -13.72
C ALA A 128 -4.57 3.05 -12.94
N ALA A 129 -5.75 2.96 -12.32
CA ALA A 129 -6.29 4.04 -11.47
C ALA A 129 -5.39 4.28 -10.23
N GLU A 130 -5.01 3.22 -9.52
CA GLU A 130 -4.09 3.33 -8.37
C GLU A 130 -2.75 3.97 -8.76
N ARG A 131 -2.18 3.58 -9.90
CA ARG A 131 -0.92 4.14 -10.42
C ARG A 131 -1.08 5.57 -10.92
N ALA A 132 -2.23 5.97 -11.44
CA ALA A 132 -2.50 7.35 -11.82
C ALA A 132 -2.44 8.26 -10.59
N VAL A 133 -3.04 7.86 -9.45
CA VAL A 133 -2.85 8.58 -8.17
C VAL A 133 -1.37 8.72 -7.83
N SER A 134 -0.62 7.63 -7.90
CA SER A 134 0.81 7.62 -7.57
C SER A 134 1.61 8.53 -8.48
N ARG A 135 1.41 8.45 -9.81
CA ARG A 135 2.11 9.31 -10.80
C ARG A 135 1.80 10.79 -10.57
N ALA A 136 0.51 11.10 -10.40
CA ALA A 136 0.09 12.49 -10.16
C ALA A 136 0.67 13.08 -8.87
N MET A 137 0.93 12.25 -7.84
CA MET A 137 1.50 12.70 -6.57
C MET A 137 3.04 12.65 -6.52
N GLY A 138 3.72 12.28 -7.60
CA GLY A 138 5.19 12.27 -7.69
C GLY A 138 5.82 10.87 -7.78
N GLY A 139 5.04 9.79 -7.81
CA GLY A 139 5.42 8.45 -8.30
C GLY A 139 6.56 7.72 -7.60
N SER A 140 6.93 8.06 -6.36
CA SER A 140 8.08 7.48 -5.66
C SER A 140 7.68 6.43 -4.62
N CYS A 141 8.52 5.39 -4.45
CA CYS A 141 8.39 4.42 -3.35
C CYS A 141 8.62 5.07 -1.97
N SER A 142 9.21 6.25 -1.94
CA SER A 142 9.45 7.05 -0.73
C SER A 142 8.27 7.96 -0.37
N MET A 143 7.14 7.87 -1.07
CA MET A 143 5.96 8.66 -0.76
C MET A 143 5.12 8.02 0.35
N PRO A 144 4.64 8.82 1.31
CA PRO A 144 3.69 8.36 2.33
C PRO A 144 2.26 8.27 1.76
N LEU A 145 2.12 7.64 0.60
CA LEU A 145 0.91 7.57 -0.21
C LEU A 145 0.38 6.14 -0.28
N ALA A 146 -0.91 5.98 -0.08
CA ALA A 146 -1.67 4.77 -0.32
C ALA A 146 -2.70 4.98 -1.42
N ALA A 147 -2.95 3.96 -2.24
CA ALA A 147 -4.06 3.93 -3.18
C ALA A 147 -4.57 2.49 -3.34
N HIS A 148 -5.87 2.30 -3.23
CA HIS A 148 -6.52 1.01 -3.28
C HIS A 148 -7.82 1.07 -4.06
N GLY A 149 -7.91 0.31 -5.14
CA GLY A 149 -9.11 0.16 -5.95
C GLY A 149 -9.85 -1.13 -5.63
N THR A 150 -11.16 -1.05 -5.61
CA THR A 150 -12.09 -2.19 -5.54
C THR A 150 -13.06 -2.11 -6.71
N PHE A 151 -13.11 -3.17 -7.52
CA PHE A 151 -13.95 -3.23 -8.70
C PHE A 151 -15.15 -4.14 -8.46
N THR A 152 -16.36 -3.59 -8.54
CA THR A 152 -17.59 -4.34 -8.30
C THR A 152 -18.66 -3.92 -9.31
N GLN A 153 -19.22 -4.87 -10.05
CA GLN A 153 -20.33 -4.65 -11.01
C GLN A 153 -20.08 -3.48 -11.99
N GLY A 154 -18.87 -3.39 -12.54
CA GLY A 154 -18.52 -2.33 -13.51
C GLY A 154 -18.17 -0.99 -12.88
N VAL A 155 -18.27 -0.85 -11.56
CA VAL A 155 -17.90 0.37 -10.83
C VAL A 155 -16.56 0.16 -10.14
N LEU A 156 -15.62 1.06 -10.37
CA LEU A 156 -14.37 1.15 -9.66
C LEU A 156 -14.50 2.16 -8.53
N GLN A 157 -14.37 1.70 -7.29
CA GLN A 157 -14.16 2.53 -6.12
C GLN A 157 -12.67 2.66 -5.87
N LEU A 158 -12.19 3.88 -5.68
CA LEU A 158 -10.78 4.18 -5.43
C LEU A 158 -10.65 4.97 -4.12
N ASP A 159 -9.91 4.41 -3.18
CA ASP A 159 -9.58 5.01 -1.90
C ASP A 159 -8.09 5.36 -1.88
N ALA A 160 -7.75 6.54 -1.37
CA ALA A 160 -6.37 6.95 -1.21
C ALA A 160 -6.16 7.69 0.12
N ALA A 161 -4.92 7.63 0.61
CA ALA A 161 -4.51 8.38 1.79
C ALA A 161 -3.08 8.88 1.61
N TRP A 162 -2.84 10.07 2.12
CA TRP A 162 -1.52 10.69 2.19
C TRP A 162 -1.30 11.26 3.59
N GLY A 163 -0.08 11.17 4.12
CA GLY A 163 0.29 11.78 5.39
C GLY A 163 1.72 12.30 5.35
N ASP A 164 2.05 13.24 6.21
CA ASP A 164 3.41 13.72 6.41
C ASP A 164 4.04 12.95 7.58
N PRO A 165 5.12 12.18 7.38
CA PRO A 165 5.76 11.43 8.46
C PRO A 165 6.40 12.33 9.54
N GLU A 166 6.73 13.57 9.21
CA GLU A 166 7.40 14.51 10.11
C GLU A 166 6.43 15.45 10.81
N ASP A 167 5.36 15.86 10.11
CA ASP A 167 4.43 16.89 10.57
C ASP A 167 3.34 16.36 11.53
N LYS A 168 3.20 15.04 11.67
CA LYS A 168 2.14 14.40 12.47
C LYS A 168 0.74 14.95 12.19
N ALA A 169 0.56 15.64 11.07
CA ALA A 169 -0.72 16.17 10.64
C ALA A 169 -1.72 15.02 10.40
N PRO A 170 -3.01 15.25 10.55
CA PRO A 170 -4.03 14.26 10.24
C PRO A 170 -3.87 13.74 8.82
N LEU A 171 -4.10 12.44 8.62
CA LEU A 171 -4.10 11.86 7.29
C LEU A 171 -5.12 12.55 6.39
N VAL A 172 -4.66 12.98 5.22
CA VAL A 172 -5.53 13.39 4.13
C VAL A 172 -6.06 12.13 3.45
N ARG A 173 -7.37 11.98 3.39
CA ARG A 173 -8.05 10.88 2.72
C ARG A 173 -8.91 11.39 1.57
N ALA A 174 -8.95 10.63 0.49
CA ALA A 174 -9.82 10.90 -0.64
C ALA A 174 -10.44 9.59 -1.15
N GLN A 175 -11.69 9.67 -1.57
CA GLN A 175 -12.44 8.55 -2.12
C GLN A 175 -13.27 9.03 -3.31
N ALA A 176 -13.38 8.20 -4.34
CA ALA A 176 -14.30 8.37 -5.43
C ALA A 176 -14.69 7.02 -6.04
N SER A 177 -15.81 6.98 -6.72
CA SER A 177 -16.26 5.84 -7.50
C SER A 177 -16.82 6.29 -8.86
N ALA A 178 -16.59 5.49 -9.89
CA ALA A 178 -17.14 5.71 -11.21
C ALA A 178 -17.30 4.39 -11.96
N PRO A 179 -18.24 4.30 -12.92
CA PRO A 179 -18.23 3.26 -13.94
C PRO A 179 -16.94 3.35 -14.74
N VAL A 180 -16.20 2.23 -14.86
CA VAL A 180 -14.93 2.18 -15.58
C VAL A 180 -14.92 0.97 -16.50
N THR A 181 -14.75 1.22 -17.78
CA THR A 181 -14.63 0.20 -18.83
C THR A 181 -13.35 0.35 -19.66
N THR A 182 -12.71 1.53 -19.58
CA THR A 182 -11.51 1.86 -20.34
C THR A 182 -10.37 2.32 -19.45
N LEU A 183 -9.15 2.22 -19.98
CA LEU A 183 -7.94 2.68 -19.29
C LEU A 183 -8.00 4.20 -19.00
N ALA A 184 -8.46 4.98 -19.99
CA ALA A 184 -8.60 6.43 -19.84
C ALA A 184 -9.55 6.82 -18.70
N GLN A 185 -10.68 6.12 -18.54
CA GLN A 185 -11.60 6.33 -17.42
C GLN A 185 -10.97 5.97 -16.07
N ALA A 186 -10.20 4.87 -16.02
CA ALA A 186 -9.49 4.47 -14.81
C ALA A 186 -8.45 5.52 -14.40
N GLU A 187 -7.65 6.00 -15.34
CA GLU A 187 -6.65 7.03 -15.10
C GLU A 187 -7.29 8.37 -14.69
N ALA A 188 -8.35 8.79 -15.35
CA ALA A 188 -9.09 10.01 -14.97
C ALA A 188 -9.64 9.94 -13.53
N LEU A 189 -10.13 8.77 -13.09
CA LEU A 189 -10.54 8.57 -11.70
C LEU A 189 -9.35 8.73 -10.74
N GLY A 190 -8.19 8.18 -11.09
CA GLY A 190 -6.96 8.32 -10.30
C GLY A 190 -6.51 9.77 -10.19
N ASP A 191 -6.54 10.52 -11.30
CA ASP A 191 -6.17 11.94 -11.33
C ASP A 191 -7.13 12.79 -10.48
N ALA A 192 -8.44 12.51 -10.53
CA ALA A 192 -9.42 13.16 -9.69
C ALA A 192 -9.18 12.92 -8.19
N ILE A 193 -8.77 11.71 -7.81
CA ILE A 193 -8.37 11.39 -6.42
C ILE A 193 -7.11 12.18 -6.03
N ALA A 194 -6.09 12.24 -6.89
CA ALA A 194 -4.88 13.02 -6.61
C ALA A 194 -5.18 14.52 -6.40
N GLN A 195 -6.09 15.10 -7.21
CA GLN A 195 -6.55 16.48 -7.02
C GLN A 195 -7.23 16.67 -5.66
N ARG A 196 -8.10 15.74 -5.24
CA ARG A 196 -8.75 15.79 -3.92
C ARG A 196 -7.74 15.69 -2.77
N LEU A 197 -6.74 14.83 -2.88
CA LEU A 197 -5.66 14.74 -1.90
C LEU A 197 -4.91 16.08 -1.78
N ARG A 198 -4.55 16.71 -2.92
CA ARG A 198 -3.89 18.02 -2.93
C ARG A 198 -4.77 19.12 -2.33
N ALA A 199 -6.04 19.15 -2.67
CA ALA A 199 -7.00 20.10 -2.08
C ALA A 199 -7.14 19.91 -0.57
N GLY A 200 -6.96 18.68 -0.06
CA GLY A 200 -6.90 18.37 1.36
C GLY A 200 -5.56 18.66 2.04
N GLY A 201 -4.57 19.19 1.31
CA GLY A 201 -3.27 19.56 1.87
C GLY A 201 -2.13 18.56 1.61
N ALA A 202 -2.39 17.47 0.86
CA ALA A 202 -1.34 16.53 0.49
C ALA A 202 -0.30 17.20 -0.43
N ARG A 203 0.98 16.99 -0.12
CA ARG A 203 2.09 17.53 -0.91
C ARG A 203 2.65 16.45 -1.82
N GLY A 204 2.71 16.71 -3.13
CA GLY A 204 3.47 15.89 -4.06
C GLY A 204 4.96 16.17 -3.93
N VAL A 205 5.81 15.20 -4.25
CA VAL A 205 7.21 15.49 -4.52
C VAL A 205 7.26 16.13 -5.90
N THR A 206 7.71 17.39 -5.98
CA THR A 206 8.04 17.99 -7.26
C THR A 206 9.22 17.21 -7.81
N PRO A 207 9.16 16.64 -9.03
CA PRO A 207 10.37 16.08 -9.65
C PRO A 207 11.43 17.17 -9.73
N ALA A 208 12.62 16.84 -9.26
CA ALA A 208 13.80 17.72 -9.42
C ALA A 208 14.21 17.77 -10.88
#